data_e8876140a90e227e9a33a925faee54f5
#
_entry.id   e8876140a90e227e9a33a925faee54f5
#
_cell.length_a   1.000
_cell.length_b   1.000
_cell.length_c   1.000
_cell.angle_alpha   90.00
_cell.angle_beta   90.00
_cell.angle_gamma   90.00
#
_symmetry.space_group_name_H-M   'P 1'
#
loop_
_entity.id
_entity.type
_entity.pdbx_description
1 polymer ?
#
loop_
_entity_poly.entity_id
_entity_poly.type
_entity_poly.pdbx_seq_one_letter_code
_entity_poly.pdbx_strand_id
1 'polypeptide(L)'
;EILIGLVGSEMCIRDRVMPYGYYYFDPTYVLVLIGALLSIWASSRVQSTFRKYARVRSMSGMTGAQVAELILKNKGYYDVRVARVKGDLTDHYDPRTKVVKLSDSVYDSTSVAALGVAAHECGHVIQHHEEYLPLRLRTLLVPAANFGSKAGIPIILLGILFGYNYVLVQIGIWVFALAVLFQLVTLPVEFNASSRALVCLEQYGILASNEKEQSAKVLRAAALTYVAAAAASILQLLRLIMLFGGGRRRDD
;
A
#
# COMPACT_ATOMS: atom_id res chain seq x y z
N GLU A 1 51.45 -66.17 21.35
CA GLU A 1 49.98 -66.28 21.59
C GLU A 1 49.51 -65.11 22.36
N ILE A 2 48.82 -64.24 21.74
CA ILE A 2 47.47 -63.78 21.99
C ILE A 2 47.17 -62.74 20.97
N LEU A 3 46.55 -63.17 19.93
CA LEU A 3 45.65 -62.32 19.10
C LEU A 3 44.39 -62.08 19.86
N ILE A 4 44.00 -60.85 20.01
CA ILE A 4 42.64 -60.40 20.19
C ILE A 4 42.76 -58.88 20.03
N GLY A 5 42.39 -58.30 18.94
CA GLY A 5 40.98 -58.13 18.59
C GLY A 5 40.75 -56.66 18.70
N LEU A 6 41.43 -55.87 17.81
CA LEU A 6 40.96 -54.51 17.48
C LEU A 6 39.66 -54.66 16.68
N VAL A 7 38.56 -54.87 17.38
CA VAL A 7 37.27 -54.65 16.82
C VAL A 7 37.15 -53.13 16.65
N GLY A 8 37.25 -52.72 15.41
CA GLY A 8 37.05 -51.35 15.01
C GLY A 8 35.72 -50.84 15.53
N SER A 9 35.81 -49.78 16.29
CA SER A 9 34.75 -48.81 16.34
C SER A 9 34.62 -48.22 14.92
N GLU A 10 33.95 -48.97 14.07
CA GLU A 10 33.35 -48.38 12.87
C GLU A 10 32.43 -47.25 13.35
N MET A 11 33.08 -46.12 13.63
CA MET A 11 32.38 -44.86 13.73
C MET A 11 31.81 -44.65 12.34
N CYS A 12 30.58 -45.13 12.15
CA CYS A 12 29.74 -44.75 11.03
C CYS A 12 29.58 -43.24 11.08
N ILE A 13 30.60 -42.53 10.62
CA ILE A 13 30.42 -41.23 10.04
C ILE A 13 29.55 -41.52 8.81
N ARG A 14 28.26 -41.56 9.07
CA ARG A 14 27.26 -41.44 8.02
C ARG A 14 27.45 -40.06 7.47
N ASP A 15 28.41 -39.94 6.55
CA ASP A 15 28.55 -38.83 5.67
C ASP A 15 27.18 -38.64 5.04
N ARG A 16 26.36 -37.81 5.70
CA ARG A 16 25.22 -37.22 5.07
C ARG A 16 25.81 -36.25 4.06
N VAL A 17 26.31 -36.78 2.95
CA VAL A 17 26.46 -36.04 1.71
C VAL A 17 25.07 -35.54 1.43
N MET A 18 24.78 -34.33 1.90
CA MET A 18 23.61 -33.63 1.43
C MET A 18 23.75 -33.55 -0.08
N PRO A 19 22.82 -34.09 -0.87
CA PRO A 19 22.90 -33.96 -2.30
C PRO A 19 22.92 -32.45 -2.62
N TYR A 20 24.05 -31.99 -3.12
CA TYR A 20 24.25 -30.68 -3.71
C TYR A 20 23.15 -30.51 -4.75
N GLY A 21 22.11 -29.68 -4.44
CA GLY A 21 21.07 -29.40 -5.42
C GLY A 21 19.64 -29.36 -4.93
N TYR A 22 19.32 -29.72 -3.68
CA TYR A 22 18.02 -29.31 -3.14
C TYR A 22 18.10 -27.83 -2.76
N TYR A 23 17.80 -26.95 -3.70
CA TYR A 23 17.31 -25.65 -3.37
C TYR A 23 16.09 -25.88 -2.47
N TYR A 24 16.24 -25.63 -1.18
CA TYR A 24 15.12 -25.63 -0.25
C TYR A 24 14.22 -24.48 -0.70
N PHE A 25 13.31 -24.76 -1.62
CA PHE A 25 12.27 -23.85 -1.99
C PHE A 25 11.37 -23.72 -0.77
N ASP A 26 11.56 -22.65 -0.01
CA ASP A 26 10.68 -22.33 1.10
C ASP A 26 9.27 -22.08 0.55
N PRO A 27 8.30 -22.98 0.84
CA PRO A 27 6.96 -22.88 0.25
C PRO A 27 6.25 -21.58 0.65
N THR A 28 6.69 -20.92 1.71
CA THR A 28 6.10 -19.64 2.14
C THR A 28 6.40 -18.48 1.16
N TYR A 29 7.36 -18.64 0.23
CA TYR A 29 7.54 -17.69 -0.87
C TYR A 29 6.31 -17.54 -1.77
N VAL A 30 5.43 -18.55 -1.81
CA VAL A 30 4.16 -18.47 -2.52
C VAL A 30 3.32 -17.29 -2.01
N LEU A 31 3.35 -16.99 -0.71
CA LEU A 31 2.64 -15.83 -0.14
C LEU A 31 3.17 -14.50 -0.70
N VAL A 32 4.48 -14.37 -0.84
CA VAL A 32 5.11 -13.19 -1.43
C VAL A 32 4.74 -13.06 -2.91
N LEU A 33 4.77 -14.16 -3.64
CA LEU A 33 4.39 -14.20 -5.06
C LEU A 33 2.92 -13.77 -5.25
N ILE A 34 2.01 -14.28 -4.44
CA ILE A 34 0.59 -13.88 -4.46
C ILE A 34 0.47 -12.37 -4.22
N GLY A 35 1.14 -11.84 -3.19
CA GLY A 35 1.15 -10.40 -2.90
C GLY A 35 1.68 -9.55 -4.05
N ALA A 36 2.77 -9.99 -4.69
CA ALA A 36 3.35 -9.34 -5.85
C ALA A 36 2.40 -9.34 -7.06
N LEU A 37 1.81 -10.49 -7.38
CA LEU A 37 0.85 -10.63 -8.48
C LEU A 37 -0.40 -9.76 -8.26
N LEU A 38 -0.94 -9.71 -7.03
CA LEU A 38 -2.05 -8.83 -6.67
C LEU A 38 -1.68 -7.35 -6.88
N SER A 39 -0.48 -6.94 -6.49
CA SER A 39 0.00 -5.56 -6.65
C SER A 39 0.18 -5.19 -8.13
N ILE A 40 0.75 -6.08 -8.94
CA ILE A 40 0.89 -5.90 -10.39
C ILE A 40 -0.48 -5.81 -11.06
N TRP A 41 -1.39 -6.72 -10.72
CA TRP A 41 -2.75 -6.72 -11.25
C TRP A 41 -3.50 -5.44 -10.90
N ALA A 42 -3.46 -4.99 -9.63
CA ALA A 42 -4.11 -3.75 -9.21
C ALA A 42 -3.52 -2.52 -9.93
N SER A 43 -2.19 -2.43 -10.06
CA SER A 43 -1.50 -1.36 -10.78
C SER A 43 -1.87 -1.34 -12.28
N SER A 44 -1.94 -2.50 -12.91
CA SER A 44 -2.39 -2.62 -14.31
C SER A 44 -3.85 -2.20 -14.46
N ARG A 45 -4.70 -2.60 -13.48
CA ARG A 45 -6.13 -2.29 -13.48
C ARG A 45 -6.40 -0.80 -13.36
N VAL A 46 -5.68 -0.08 -12.46
CA VAL A 46 -5.87 1.37 -12.32
C VAL A 46 -5.41 2.10 -13.57
N GLN A 47 -4.25 1.74 -14.14
CA GLN A 47 -3.75 2.39 -15.36
C GLN A 47 -4.66 2.17 -16.56
N SER A 48 -5.15 0.94 -16.77
CA SER A 48 -6.05 0.62 -17.90
C SER A 48 -7.40 1.32 -17.73
N THR A 49 -7.94 1.37 -16.51
CA THR A 49 -9.21 2.05 -16.21
C THR A 49 -9.07 3.56 -16.38
N PHE A 50 -7.99 4.15 -15.84
CA PHE A 50 -7.72 5.58 -16.00
C PHE A 50 -7.59 5.92 -17.51
N ARG A 51 -6.75 5.21 -18.28
CA ARG A 51 -6.59 5.45 -19.73
C ARG A 51 -7.90 5.32 -20.52
N LYS A 52 -8.76 4.38 -20.11
CA LYS A 52 -10.09 4.24 -20.75
C LYS A 52 -10.94 5.48 -20.55
N TYR A 53 -11.08 5.94 -19.31
CA TYR A 53 -11.97 7.06 -18.97
C TYR A 53 -11.31 8.45 -19.12
N ALA A 54 -10.00 8.53 -19.27
CA ALA A 54 -9.28 9.73 -19.69
C ALA A 54 -9.62 10.16 -21.14
N ARG A 55 -10.17 9.25 -21.95
CA ARG A 55 -10.66 9.54 -23.30
C ARG A 55 -12.13 10.00 -23.35
N VAL A 56 -12.83 9.88 -22.23
CA VAL A 56 -14.25 10.28 -22.12
C VAL A 56 -14.30 11.71 -21.60
N ARG A 57 -14.67 12.63 -22.46
CA ARG A 57 -14.82 14.05 -22.12
C ARG A 57 -16.09 14.24 -21.30
N SER A 58 -16.02 14.98 -20.20
CA SER A 58 -17.19 15.33 -19.41
C SER A 58 -18.05 16.37 -20.14
N MET A 59 -19.35 16.26 -19.96
CA MET A 59 -20.33 17.22 -20.51
C MET A 59 -20.20 18.61 -19.87
N SER A 60 -19.70 18.70 -18.63
CA SER A 60 -19.47 19.99 -17.98
C SER A 60 -18.38 20.83 -18.66
N GLY A 61 -17.46 20.19 -19.40
CA GLY A 61 -16.33 20.85 -20.06
C GLY A 61 -15.30 21.47 -19.08
N MET A 62 -15.49 21.30 -17.77
CA MET A 62 -14.56 21.80 -16.73
C MET A 62 -13.27 20.98 -16.72
N THR A 63 -12.16 21.64 -16.41
CA THR A 63 -10.89 20.99 -16.17
C THR A 63 -10.81 20.45 -14.73
N GLY A 64 -9.86 19.51 -14.46
CA GLY A 64 -9.61 19.00 -13.12
C GLY A 64 -9.32 20.13 -12.12
N ALA A 65 -8.52 21.13 -12.53
CA ALA A 65 -8.23 22.29 -11.68
C ALA A 65 -9.49 23.08 -11.35
N GLN A 66 -10.33 23.39 -12.34
CA GLN A 66 -11.59 24.11 -12.14
C GLN A 66 -12.56 23.34 -11.23
N VAL A 67 -12.62 22.02 -11.36
CA VAL A 67 -13.45 21.17 -10.48
C VAL A 67 -12.93 21.22 -9.04
N ALA A 68 -11.63 21.12 -8.83
CA ALA A 68 -11.05 21.23 -7.50
C ALA A 68 -11.35 22.59 -6.86
N GLU A 69 -11.13 23.70 -7.60
CA GLU A 69 -11.43 25.05 -7.12
C GLU A 69 -12.91 25.24 -6.79
N LEU A 70 -13.81 24.70 -7.65
CA LEU A 70 -15.25 24.77 -7.42
C LEU A 70 -15.67 24.02 -6.15
N ILE A 71 -15.14 22.80 -5.93
CA ILE A 71 -15.43 22.00 -4.73
C ILE A 71 -14.94 22.74 -3.49
N LEU A 72 -13.70 23.23 -3.49
CA LEU A 72 -13.11 23.95 -2.36
C LEU A 72 -13.89 25.22 -2.03
N LYS A 73 -14.25 26.01 -3.04
CA LYS A 73 -15.07 27.23 -2.89
C LYS A 73 -16.44 26.93 -2.29
N ASN A 74 -17.14 25.91 -2.80
CA ASN A 74 -18.48 25.54 -2.31
C ASN A 74 -18.44 24.97 -0.88
N LYS A 75 -17.31 24.39 -0.46
CA LYS A 75 -17.07 23.95 0.92
C LYS A 75 -16.60 25.08 1.85
N GLY A 76 -16.27 26.25 1.31
CA GLY A 76 -15.76 27.39 2.09
C GLY A 76 -14.28 27.28 2.49
N TYR A 77 -13.52 26.43 1.82
CA TYR A 77 -12.08 26.20 2.10
C TYR A 77 -11.22 27.13 1.25
N TYR A 78 -11.19 28.40 1.60
CA TYR A 78 -10.45 29.44 0.87
C TYR A 78 -8.96 29.47 1.16
N ASP A 79 -8.52 28.74 2.16
CA ASP A 79 -7.12 28.61 2.60
C ASP A 79 -6.35 27.53 1.82
N VAL A 80 -7.03 26.78 0.95
CA VAL A 80 -6.45 25.71 0.13
C VAL A 80 -6.31 26.16 -1.32
N ARG A 81 -5.13 26.00 -1.88
CA ARG A 81 -4.83 26.35 -3.29
C ARG A 81 -4.73 25.11 -4.15
N VAL A 82 -5.01 25.27 -5.45
CA VAL A 82 -4.80 24.24 -6.47
C VAL A 82 -3.57 24.59 -7.27
N ALA A 83 -2.66 23.62 -7.47
CA ALA A 83 -1.44 23.82 -8.22
C ALA A 83 -1.13 22.59 -9.11
N ARG A 84 -0.38 22.82 -10.18
CA ARG A 84 0.11 21.76 -11.06
C ARG A 84 1.36 21.10 -10.47
N VAL A 85 1.49 19.79 -10.64
CA VAL A 85 2.69 19.01 -10.38
C VAL A 85 3.06 18.19 -11.62
N LYS A 86 4.35 18.06 -11.91
CA LYS A 86 4.84 17.26 -13.04
C LYS A 86 4.59 15.77 -12.84
N GLY A 87 4.27 15.08 -13.91
CA GLY A 87 4.11 13.63 -13.97
C GLY A 87 2.67 13.18 -14.23
N ASP A 88 2.46 11.87 -14.25
CA ASP A 88 1.17 11.23 -14.42
C ASP A 88 0.76 10.53 -13.14
N LEU A 89 -0.48 10.75 -12.69
CA LEU A 89 -1.03 10.15 -11.47
C LEU A 89 -0.17 10.45 -10.22
N THR A 90 0.42 11.64 -10.16
CA THR A 90 1.16 12.16 -9.01
C THR A 90 0.32 13.11 -8.16
N ASP A 91 -0.98 13.07 -8.39
CA ASP A 91 -1.96 13.89 -7.70
C ASP A 91 -1.92 13.64 -6.19
N HIS A 92 -1.97 14.70 -5.39
CA HIS A 92 -2.03 14.59 -3.94
C HIS A 92 -2.42 15.92 -3.28
N TYR A 93 -3.05 15.82 -2.10
CA TYR A 93 -3.21 16.93 -1.19
C TYR A 93 -2.06 16.98 -0.18
N ASP A 94 -1.41 18.14 -0.07
CA ASP A 94 -0.39 18.40 0.95
C ASP A 94 -0.99 19.24 2.09
N PRO A 95 -1.28 18.65 3.26
CA PRO A 95 -1.88 19.36 4.37
C PRO A 95 -0.95 20.38 5.04
N ARG A 96 0.37 20.26 4.87
CA ARG A 96 1.35 21.18 5.46
C ARG A 96 1.36 22.52 4.72
N THR A 97 1.30 22.45 3.39
CA THR A 97 1.30 23.65 2.54
C THR A 97 -0.11 24.10 2.15
N LYS A 98 -1.13 23.30 2.49
CA LYS A 98 -2.54 23.46 2.11
C LYS A 98 -2.70 23.63 0.59
N VAL A 99 -2.09 22.70 -0.17
CA VAL A 99 -2.13 22.71 -1.63
C VAL A 99 -2.63 21.38 -2.14
N VAL A 100 -3.65 21.41 -2.99
CA VAL A 100 -4.04 20.30 -3.86
C VAL A 100 -3.17 20.36 -5.10
N LYS A 101 -2.31 19.36 -5.28
CA LYS A 101 -1.40 19.26 -6.42
C LYS A 101 -1.97 18.26 -7.42
N LEU A 102 -2.23 18.71 -8.65
CA LEU A 102 -2.78 17.91 -9.73
C LEU A 102 -1.73 17.70 -10.80
N SER A 103 -1.60 16.45 -11.27
CA SER A 103 -0.66 16.04 -12.30
C SER A 103 -1.01 16.63 -13.67
N ASP A 104 -0.05 16.59 -14.60
CA ASP A 104 -0.24 17.09 -15.97
C ASP A 104 -1.41 16.40 -16.70
N SER A 105 -1.65 15.13 -16.42
CA SER A 105 -2.77 14.36 -16.98
C SER A 105 -4.14 14.71 -16.39
N VAL A 106 -4.18 15.46 -15.27
CA VAL A 106 -5.41 15.81 -14.54
C VAL A 106 -5.70 17.30 -14.58
N TYR A 107 -4.71 18.16 -14.39
CA TYR A 107 -4.86 19.60 -14.17
C TYR A 107 -5.69 20.29 -15.25
N ASP A 108 -5.31 20.15 -16.54
CA ASP A 108 -6.01 20.77 -17.69
C ASP A 108 -6.99 19.81 -18.39
N SER A 109 -7.11 18.59 -17.93
CA SER A 109 -7.95 17.57 -18.58
C SER A 109 -9.42 17.77 -18.19
N THR A 110 -10.28 17.66 -19.22
CA THR A 110 -11.74 17.71 -19.06
C THR A 110 -12.37 16.31 -19.03
N SER A 111 -11.56 15.26 -18.83
CA SER A 111 -12.05 13.89 -18.84
C SER A 111 -12.70 13.49 -17.52
N VAL A 112 -13.69 12.59 -17.60
CA VAL A 112 -14.38 12.03 -16.43
C VAL A 112 -13.40 11.43 -15.41
N ALA A 113 -12.30 10.83 -15.88
CA ALA A 113 -11.26 10.31 -15.01
C ALA A 113 -10.53 11.42 -14.24
N ALA A 114 -10.14 12.48 -14.95
CA ALA A 114 -9.43 13.61 -14.33
C ALA A 114 -10.30 14.34 -13.31
N LEU A 115 -11.59 14.58 -13.63
CA LEU A 115 -12.51 15.21 -12.68
C LEU A 115 -12.70 14.35 -11.43
N GLY A 116 -12.76 13.02 -11.58
CA GLY A 116 -12.81 12.08 -10.46
C GLY A 116 -11.60 12.16 -9.55
N VAL A 117 -10.39 12.17 -10.13
CA VAL A 117 -9.12 12.29 -9.38
C VAL A 117 -9.03 13.64 -8.68
N ALA A 118 -9.29 14.74 -9.37
CA ALA A 118 -9.29 16.08 -8.76
C ALA A 118 -10.26 16.19 -7.57
N ALA A 119 -11.47 15.64 -7.72
CA ALA A 119 -12.45 15.59 -6.63
C ALA A 119 -11.99 14.68 -5.48
N HIS A 120 -11.25 13.59 -5.75
CA HIS A 120 -10.69 12.71 -4.71
C HIS A 120 -9.69 13.46 -3.83
N GLU A 121 -8.80 14.26 -4.43
CA GLU A 121 -7.87 15.09 -3.65
C GLU A 121 -8.60 16.14 -2.80
N CYS A 122 -9.69 16.69 -3.32
CA CYS A 122 -10.60 17.53 -2.50
C CYS A 122 -11.27 16.72 -1.38
N GLY A 123 -11.53 15.42 -1.58
CA GLY A 123 -12.01 14.52 -0.53
C GLY A 123 -11.06 14.45 0.67
N HIS A 124 -9.75 14.44 0.43
CA HIS A 124 -8.74 14.51 1.49
C HIS A 124 -8.70 15.89 2.17
N VAL A 125 -8.92 16.96 1.42
CA VAL A 125 -9.09 18.30 2.03
C VAL A 125 -10.26 18.32 2.99
N ILE A 126 -11.42 17.80 2.57
CA ILE A 126 -12.62 17.72 3.40
C ILE A 126 -12.35 16.89 4.66
N GLN A 127 -11.71 15.74 4.54
CA GLN A 127 -11.30 14.91 5.69
C GLN A 127 -10.40 15.67 6.67
N HIS A 128 -9.46 16.45 6.15
CA HIS A 128 -8.54 17.23 6.97
C HIS A 128 -9.26 18.32 7.74
N HIS A 129 -10.15 19.08 7.08
CA HIS A 129 -10.93 20.15 7.72
C HIS A 129 -11.98 19.63 8.71
N GLU A 130 -12.55 18.45 8.46
CA GLU A 130 -13.51 17.80 9.37
C GLU A 130 -12.85 16.95 10.45
N GLU A 131 -11.51 17.00 10.56
CA GLU A 131 -10.73 16.23 11.53
C GLU A 131 -11.04 14.72 11.54
N TYR A 132 -11.22 14.14 10.35
CA TYR A 132 -11.60 12.73 10.20
C TYR A 132 -10.62 11.81 10.93
N LEU A 133 -11.10 11.11 11.96
CA LEU A 133 -10.25 10.33 12.87
C LEU A 133 -9.31 9.34 12.18
N PRO A 134 -9.73 8.53 11.18
CA PRO A 134 -8.80 7.65 10.48
C PRO A 134 -7.65 8.39 9.78
N LEU A 135 -7.89 9.59 9.22
CA LEU A 135 -6.82 10.40 8.62
C LEU A 135 -5.81 10.89 9.66
N ARG A 136 -6.28 11.29 10.84
CA ARG A 136 -5.41 11.67 11.97
C ARG A 136 -4.55 10.50 12.43
N LEU A 137 -5.16 9.31 12.60
CA LEU A 137 -4.43 8.08 12.95
C LEU A 137 -3.40 7.71 11.87
N ARG A 138 -3.77 7.77 10.59
CA ARG A 138 -2.84 7.58 9.48
C ARG A 138 -1.65 8.53 9.59
N THR A 139 -1.89 9.81 9.82
CA THR A 139 -0.83 10.83 9.93
C THR A 139 0.11 10.56 11.10
N LEU A 140 -0.41 10.13 12.25
CA LEU A 140 0.39 9.74 13.41
C LEU A 140 1.24 8.49 13.15
N LEU A 141 0.73 7.55 12.36
CA LEU A 141 1.42 6.30 12.03
C LEU A 141 2.50 6.46 10.95
N VAL A 142 2.50 7.55 10.16
CA VAL A 142 3.47 7.75 9.05
C VAL A 142 4.92 7.57 9.50
N PRO A 143 5.44 8.19 10.58
CA PRO A 143 6.83 8.00 11.00
C PRO A 143 7.14 6.56 11.38
N ALA A 144 6.23 5.93 12.14
CA ALA A 144 6.37 4.53 12.57
C ALA A 144 6.30 3.56 11.38
N ALA A 145 5.40 3.80 10.42
CA ALA A 145 5.27 3.00 9.21
C ALA A 145 6.50 3.12 8.29
N ASN A 146 7.04 4.34 8.13
CA ASN A 146 8.26 4.58 7.36
C ASN A 146 9.47 3.87 7.99
N PHE A 147 9.57 3.89 9.30
CA PHE A 147 10.60 3.12 10.02
C PHE A 147 10.34 1.62 9.87
N GLY A 148 9.11 1.16 10.10
CA GLY A 148 8.72 -0.25 10.04
C GLY A 148 8.97 -0.90 8.68
N SER A 149 8.62 -0.21 7.60
CA SER A 149 8.81 -0.73 6.24
C SER A 149 10.28 -0.81 5.82
N LYS A 150 11.11 0.10 6.32
CA LYS A 150 12.55 0.17 5.98
C LYS A 150 13.42 -0.66 6.91
N ALA A 151 13.11 -0.69 8.20
CA ALA A 151 13.95 -1.30 9.24
C ALA A 151 13.52 -2.72 9.63
N GLY A 152 12.24 -3.08 9.46
CA GLY A 152 11.71 -4.36 9.93
C GLY A 152 12.46 -5.57 9.37
N ILE A 153 12.58 -5.66 8.05
CA ILE A 153 13.32 -6.77 7.40
C ILE A 153 14.82 -6.73 7.70
N PRO A 154 15.54 -5.60 7.60
CA PRO A 154 16.94 -5.52 8.04
C PRO A 154 17.18 -5.97 9.48
N ILE A 155 16.31 -5.60 10.43
CA ILE A 155 16.43 -6.05 11.83
C ILE A 155 16.31 -7.58 11.93
N ILE A 156 15.36 -8.18 11.20
CA ILE A 156 15.21 -9.64 11.15
C ILE A 156 16.48 -10.29 10.60
N LEU A 157 17.03 -9.77 9.49
CA LEU A 157 18.25 -10.28 8.88
C LEU A 157 19.45 -10.18 9.82
N LEU A 158 19.60 -9.09 10.55
CA LEU A 158 20.62 -8.95 11.60
C LEU A 158 20.42 -9.99 12.70
N GLY A 159 19.17 -10.24 13.14
CA GLY A 159 18.86 -11.27 14.11
C GLY A 159 19.30 -12.66 13.65
N ILE A 160 19.12 -12.99 12.38
CA ILE A 160 19.58 -14.27 11.78
C ILE A 160 21.10 -14.31 11.72
N LEU A 161 21.76 -13.23 11.28
CA LEU A 161 23.22 -13.15 11.14
C LEU A 161 23.93 -13.28 12.49
N PHE A 162 23.37 -12.74 13.57
CA PHE A 162 23.89 -12.86 14.93
C PHE A 162 23.47 -14.18 15.63
N GLY A 163 23.46 -15.29 14.91
CA GLY A 163 23.24 -16.62 15.46
C GLY A 163 21.77 -16.91 15.81
N TYR A 164 20.83 -16.43 14.98
CA TYR A 164 19.39 -16.57 15.19
C TYR A 164 18.93 -15.96 16.53
N ASN A 165 19.40 -14.74 16.82
CA ASN A 165 18.95 -14.01 17.99
C ASN A 165 17.43 -13.76 17.93
N TYR A 166 16.69 -14.56 18.72
CA TYR A 166 15.23 -14.56 18.76
C TYR A 166 14.65 -13.18 19.09
N VAL A 167 15.27 -12.44 20.02
CA VAL A 167 14.78 -11.13 20.46
C VAL A 167 14.84 -10.14 19.29
N LEU A 168 15.95 -10.09 18.56
CA LEU A 168 16.08 -9.21 17.41
C LEU A 168 15.05 -9.55 16.32
N VAL A 169 14.86 -10.84 16.04
CA VAL A 169 13.88 -11.29 15.03
C VAL A 169 12.47 -10.85 15.44
N GLN A 170 12.08 -11.05 16.72
CA GLN A 170 10.77 -10.62 17.20
C GLN A 170 10.59 -9.10 17.11
N ILE A 171 11.60 -8.32 17.49
CA ILE A 171 11.58 -6.86 17.33
C ILE A 171 11.34 -6.49 15.86
N GLY A 172 12.03 -7.11 14.92
CA GLY A 172 11.86 -6.85 13.49
C GLY A 172 10.44 -7.16 12.99
N ILE A 173 9.83 -8.27 13.45
CA ILE A 173 8.44 -8.63 13.13
C ILE A 173 7.46 -7.57 13.67
N TRP A 174 7.60 -7.14 14.94
CA TRP A 174 6.74 -6.10 15.52
C TRP A 174 6.90 -4.76 14.81
N VAL A 175 8.13 -4.39 14.47
CA VAL A 175 8.44 -3.18 13.71
C VAL A 175 7.80 -3.23 12.32
N PHE A 176 7.85 -4.38 11.64
CA PHE A 176 7.16 -4.57 10.36
C PHE A 176 5.62 -4.55 10.51
N ALA A 177 5.08 -5.07 11.61
CA ALA A 177 3.64 -5.04 11.88
C ALA A 177 3.07 -3.62 11.95
N LEU A 178 3.87 -2.62 12.34
CA LEU A 178 3.46 -1.21 12.30
C LEU A 178 3.19 -0.72 10.86
N ALA A 179 3.98 -1.21 9.89
CA ALA A 179 3.73 -0.91 8.48
C ALA A 179 2.42 -1.55 7.99
N VAL A 180 2.11 -2.77 8.43
CA VAL A 180 0.84 -3.44 8.12
C VAL A 180 -0.34 -2.67 8.73
N LEU A 181 -0.23 -2.24 9.98
CA LEU A 181 -1.26 -1.43 10.65
C LEU A 181 -1.52 -0.13 9.88
N PHE A 182 -0.47 0.54 9.42
CA PHE A 182 -0.59 1.75 8.60
C PHE A 182 -1.38 1.48 7.30
N GLN A 183 -1.11 0.37 6.61
CA GLN A 183 -1.85 0.00 5.39
C GLN A 183 -3.34 -0.21 5.69
N LEU A 184 -3.67 -0.88 6.80
CA LEU A 184 -5.06 -1.11 7.22
C LEU A 184 -5.79 0.19 7.57
N VAL A 185 -5.14 1.11 8.29
CA VAL A 185 -5.71 2.42 8.63
C VAL A 185 -5.86 3.30 7.39
N THR A 186 -5.03 3.11 6.37
CA THR A 186 -5.12 3.86 5.12
C THR A 186 -6.38 3.50 4.31
N LEU A 187 -6.86 2.25 4.34
CA LEU A 187 -8.03 1.82 3.57
C LEU A 187 -9.30 2.66 3.83
N PRO A 188 -9.78 2.84 5.08
CA PRO A 188 -10.96 3.66 5.33
C PRO A 188 -10.76 5.13 4.92
N VAL A 189 -9.54 5.65 4.97
CA VAL A 189 -9.24 7.03 4.53
C VAL A 189 -9.48 7.16 3.03
N GLU A 190 -8.94 6.25 2.21
CA GLU A 190 -9.04 6.28 0.75
C GLU A 190 -10.47 6.01 0.25
N PHE A 191 -11.17 5.05 0.86
CA PHE A 191 -12.57 4.80 0.53
C PHE A 191 -13.47 5.98 0.87
N ASN A 192 -13.27 6.60 2.03
CA ASN A 192 -14.05 7.76 2.45
C ASN A 192 -13.75 9.00 1.59
N ALA A 193 -12.49 9.26 1.21
CA ALA A 193 -12.12 10.34 0.28
C ALA A 193 -12.82 10.16 -1.07
N SER A 194 -12.78 8.95 -1.64
CA SER A 194 -13.46 8.61 -2.89
C SER A 194 -14.99 8.79 -2.80
N SER A 195 -15.59 8.38 -1.68
CA SER A 195 -17.04 8.56 -1.46
C SER A 195 -17.42 10.04 -1.42
N ARG A 196 -16.65 10.85 -0.67
CA ARG A 196 -16.85 12.32 -0.60
C ARG A 196 -16.69 12.99 -1.96
N ALA A 197 -15.70 12.56 -2.74
CA ALA A 197 -15.50 13.02 -4.12
C ALA A 197 -16.76 12.83 -4.97
N LEU A 198 -17.32 11.62 -4.99
CA LEU A 198 -18.50 11.27 -5.78
C LEU A 198 -19.75 12.06 -5.33
N VAL A 199 -19.89 12.28 -4.02
CA VAL A 199 -20.97 13.12 -3.48
C VAL A 199 -20.82 14.57 -3.95
N CYS A 200 -19.62 15.16 -3.91
CA CYS A 200 -19.39 16.53 -4.38
C CYS A 200 -19.63 16.66 -5.89
N LEU A 201 -19.15 15.68 -6.70
CA LEU A 201 -19.35 15.71 -8.15
C LEU A 201 -20.83 15.68 -8.55
N GLU A 202 -21.67 14.96 -7.79
CA GLU A 202 -23.12 14.93 -7.98
C GLU A 202 -23.81 16.16 -7.43
N GLN A 203 -23.54 16.52 -6.18
CA GLN A 203 -24.20 17.61 -5.48
C GLN A 203 -24.00 18.96 -6.18
N TYR A 204 -22.85 19.18 -6.78
CA TYR A 204 -22.54 20.43 -7.50
C TYR A 204 -22.84 20.35 -9.00
N GLY A 205 -23.47 19.25 -9.46
CA GLY A 205 -23.87 19.08 -10.86
C GLY A 205 -22.68 19.02 -11.84
N ILE A 206 -21.50 18.61 -11.37
CA ILE A 206 -20.28 18.57 -12.18
C ILE A 206 -20.32 17.40 -13.16
N LEU A 207 -20.83 16.26 -12.73
CA LEU A 207 -20.96 15.04 -13.54
C LEU A 207 -22.42 14.58 -13.58
N ALA A 208 -22.89 14.21 -14.78
CA ALA A 208 -24.17 13.52 -14.93
C ALA A 208 -24.09 12.10 -14.33
N SER A 209 -25.25 11.46 -14.09
CA SER A 209 -25.30 10.14 -13.40
C SER A 209 -24.45 9.06 -14.06
N ASN A 210 -24.43 8.98 -15.40
CA ASN A 210 -23.62 8.04 -16.17
C ASN A 210 -22.12 8.36 -16.06
N GLU A 211 -21.72 9.63 -16.05
CA GLU A 211 -20.34 10.07 -15.89
C GLU A 211 -19.84 9.83 -14.47
N LYS A 212 -20.71 10.07 -13.46
CA LYS A 212 -20.42 9.74 -12.06
C LYS A 212 -20.09 8.25 -11.90
N GLU A 213 -20.86 7.35 -12.55
CA GLU A 213 -20.58 5.91 -12.51
C GLU A 213 -19.21 5.58 -13.12
N GLN A 214 -18.84 6.25 -14.23
CA GLN A 214 -17.54 6.08 -14.87
C GLN A 214 -16.40 6.58 -13.97
N SER A 215 -16.56 7.75 -13.36
CA SER A 215 -15.62 8.29 -12.37
C SER A 215 -15.48 7.34 -11.16
N ALA A 216 -16.60 6.79 -10.67
CA ALA A 216 -16.58 5.80 -9.59
C ALA A 216 -15.78 4.55 -9.96
N LYS A 217 -15.81 4.09 -11.22
CA LYS A 217 -14.97 2.97 -11.70
C LYS A 217 -13.49 3.30 -11.64
N VAL A 218 -13.10 4.54 -11.95
CA VAL A 218 -11.70 5.00 -11.84
C VAL A 218 -11.27 5.01 -10.37
N LEU A 219 -12.06 5.62 -9.48
CA LEU A 219 -11.74 5.71 -8.04
C LEU A 219 -11.71 4.34 -7.37
N ARG A 220 -12.63 3.43 -7.73
CA ARG A 220 -12.60 2.04 -7.24
C ARG A 220 -11.35 1.29 -7.71
N ALA A 221 -10.94 1.50 -8.97
CA ALA A 221 -9.71 0.89 -9.47
C ALA A 221 -8.48 1.42 -8.72
N ALA A 222 -8.43 2.73 -8.42
CA ALA A 222 -7.39 3.31 -7.59
C ALA A 222 -7.39 2.72 -6.17
N ALA A 223 -8.55 2.58 -5.54
CA ALA A 223 -8.69 1.99 -4.21
C ALA A 223 -8.19 0.53 -4.14
N LEU A 224 -8.29 -0.25 -5.23
CA LEU A 224 -7.75 -1.62 -5.29
C LEU A 224 -6.23 -1.67 -5.09
N THR A 225 -5.48 -0.61 -5.41
CA THR A 225 -4.03 -0.59 -5.16
C THR A 225 -3.71 -0.58 -3.66
N TYR A 226 -4.50 0.13 -2.86
CA TYR A 226 -4.37 0.13 -1.40
C TYR A 226 -4.78 -1.22 -0.79
N VAL A 227 -5.85 -1.85 -1.32
CA VAL A 227 -6.25 -3.20 -0.91
C VAL A 227 -5.15 -4.22 -1.23
N ALA A 228 -4.57 -4.15 -2.43
CA ALA A 228 -3.48 -5.04 -2.82
C ALA A 228 -2.22 -4.83 -1.97
N ALA A 229 -1.86 -3.57 -1.66
CA ALA A 229 -0.74 -3.25 -0.79
C ALA A 229 -0.95 -3.77 0.65
N ALA A 230 -2.16 -3.61 1.20
CA ALA A 230 -2.51 -4.15 2.52
C ALA A 230 -2.45 -5.68 2.52
N ALA A 231 -3.03 -6.34 1.51
CA ALA A 231 -2.99 -7.80 1.37
C ALA A 231 -1.55 -8.32 1.25
N ALA A 232 -0.70 -7.70 0.40
CA ALA A 232 0.70 -8.07 0.24
C ALA A 232 1.48 -7.92 1.56
N SER A 233 1.24 -6.85 2.30
CA SER A 233 1.87 -6.60 3.60
C SER A 233 1.45 -7.62 4.66
N ILE A 234 0.16 -8.01 4.68
CA ILE A 234 -0.36 -9.07 5.57
C ILE A 234 0.26 -10.42 5.22
N LEU A 235 0.30 -10.79 3.93
CA LEU A 235 0.90 -12.04 3.47
C LEU A 235 2.39 -12.11 3.84
N GLN A 236 3.12 -11.00 3.70
CA GLN A 236 4.52 -10.92 4.11
C GLN A 236 4.68 -11.06 5.64
N LEU A 237 3.83 -10.39 6.42
CA LEU A 237 3.84 -10.53 7.88
C LEU A 237 3.53 -11.96 8.31
N LEU A 238 2.52 -12.59 7.70
CA LEU A 238 2.19 -13.98 7.95
C LEU A 238 3.37 -14.90 7.66
N ARG A 239 4.04 -14.69 6.52
CA ARG A 239 5.28 -15.43 6.19
C ARG A 239 6.34 -15.28 7.28
N LEU A 240 6.60 -14.06 7.75
CA LEU A 240 7.59 -13.82 8.80
C LEU A 240 7.23 -14.54 10.11
N ILE A 241 5.94 -14.54 10.48
CA ILE A 241 5.43 -15.26 11.65
C ILE A 241 5.57 -16.78 11.47
N MET A 242 5.28 -17.32 10.29
CA MET A 242 5.42 -18.75 10.00
C MET A 242 6.87 -19.21 10.06
N LEU A 243 7.81 -18.38 9.59
CA LEU A 243 9.24 -18.71 9.59
C LEU A 243 9.89 -18.58 10.97
N PHE A 244 9.47 -17.59 11.76
CA PHE A 244 10.19 -17.18 12.96
C PHE A 244 9.33 -17.13 14.23
N GLY A 245 8.01 -17.29 14.11
CA GLY A 245 7.10 -17.20 15.26
C GLY A 245 7.06 -18.46 16.15
N GLY A 246 7.60 -19.59 15.68
CA GLY A 246 7.56 -20.89 16.37
C GLY A 246 8.68 -21.16 17.40
N GLY A 247 9.47 -20.16 17.77
CA GLY A 247 10.70 -20.29 18.55
C GLY A 247 10.54 -20.52 20.06
N ARG A 248 9.56 -21.31 20.52
CA ARG A 248 9.47 -21.69 21.95
C ARG A 248 8.99 -23.12 22.18
N ARG A 249 9.59 -24.07 21.46
CA ARG A 249 9.40 -25.50 21.77
C ARG A 249 10.65 -26.29 21.42
N ARG A 250 11.67 -26.20 22.29
CA ARG A 250 12.68 -27.24 22.53
C ARG A 250 13.68 -26.70 23.53
N ASP A 251 13.38 -26.89 24.79
CA ASP A 251 14.29 -27.13 25.88
C ASP A 251 13.40 -27.47 27.09
N ASP A 252 12.97 -28.74 27.12
CA ASP A 252 12.64 -29.55 28.29
C ASP A 252 13.08 -30.99 27.99
#